data_6b041b6f8d38c0ae6885673d11b39d71
#
_entry.id   6b041b6f8d38c0ae6885673d11b39d71
#
_cell.length_a   1.000
_cell.length_b   1.000
_cell.length_c   1.000
_cell.angle_alpha   90.00
_cell.angle_beta   90.00
_cell.angle_gamma   90.00
#
_symmetry.space_group_name_H-M   'P 1'
#
loop_
_entity.id
_entity.type
_entity.pdbx_description
1 polymer ?
#
loop_
_entity_poly.entity_id
_entity_poly.type
_entity_poly.pdbx_seq_one_letter_code
_entity_poly.pdbx_strand_id
1 'polypeptide(L)'
;MVGFEEMRGELLERIEDLLKRKQYTALRDLLSDLAPADIASLFEDLDEDSIPLLFRLLPKEPAAEVFVELDPDAQEMLIRGFSNTELKEVLDELYLDDAVDIVEEMPANVVKRILKHADPDTRKSINEILKYPDDSAGALMTTEFVDLKRNMTVEDALKRIRRTGTDKETINVCYVVDPARKLQGIVSLRTILLAEEDDVIEEIMETHVISVTTLEDKEDVAQTFSKYDFIALPVVDKEDRLVGIITVDDAIDVMEAETTEDIEKMAAMLPTDKPYLKTSVWDTFKSRIPWLLLLMVSATFTGQIIARFEDALSAFAILTAYIPMLMDTGGNCGSQASVTVIRGISLDEIEFSDLFRVIWKEIRVAVICGATLAAANFAKLMLVDKMLFGNPITVSVAAVICLTLVVTVFAAKVVGCTLPLLAKKIGFDPAVMASPFITTVVDAISLMIYFNFASLLLGI
;
A
#
# COMPACT_ATOMS: atom_id res chain seq x y z
N MET A 1 19.27 8.37 8.82
CA MET A 1 19.32 7.31 7.80
C MET A 1 20.67 7.21 7.09
N VAL A 2 21.21 8.27 6.46
CA VAL A 2 22.52 8.19 5.78
C VAL A 2 23.66 7.68 6.69
N GLY A 3 23.62 7.96 8.00
CA GLY A 3 24.67 7.54 8.92
C GLY A 3 24.61 6.07 9.37
N PHE A 4 23.44 5.43 9.42
CA PHE A 4 23.31 4.03 9.83
C PHE A 4 23.71 3.09 8.68
N GLU A 5 23.21 3.32 7.47
CA GLU A 5 23.56 2.53 6.29
C GLU A 5 25.08 2.54 5.99
N GLU A 6 25.75 3.69 6.21
CA GLU A 6 27.21 3.76 6.07
C GLU A 6 27.96 2.96 7.16
N MET A 7 27.39 2.86 8.37
CA MET A 7 27.98 2.14 9.50
C MET A 7 27.53 0.66 9.54
N ARG A 8 26.47 0.25 8.83
CA ARG A 8 25.88 -1.09 8.89
C ARG A 8 26.91 -2.19 8.64
N GLY A 9 27.73 -2.04 7.62
CA GLY A 9 28.81 -3.00 7.31
C GLY A 9 29.86 -3.11 8.41
N GLU A 10 30.28 -1.98 9.02
CA GLU A 10 31.23 -1.98 10.11
C GLU A 10 30.66 -2.60 11.40
N LEU A 11 29.35 -2.36 11.65
CA LEU A 11 28.62 -2.95 12.78
C LEU A 11 28.49 -4.47 12.63
N LEU A 12 28.15 -4.96 11.45
CA LEU A 12 28.08 -6.40 11.16
C LEU A 12 29.42 -7.08 11.37
N GLU A 13 30.51 -6.54 10.79
CA GLU A 13 31.85 -7.09 10.99
C GLU A 13 32.24 -7.11 12.48
N ARG A 14 31.87 -6.06 13.23
CA ARG A 14 32.16 -5.97 14.65
C ARG A 14 31.34 -6.96 15.47
N ILE A 15 30.06 -7.16 15.16
CA ILE A 15 29.19 -8.15 15.80
C ILE A 15 29.76 -9.56 15.56
N GLU A 16 30.11 -9.88 14.32
CA GLU A 16 30.71 -11.18 14.00
C GLU A 16 32.04 -11.43 14.71
N ASP A 17 32.93 -10.41 14.79
CA ASP A 17 34.20 -10.53 15.52
C ASP A 17 33.97 -10.78 17.00
N LEU A 18 33.06 -10.02 17.63
CA LEU A 18 32.68 -10.19 19.03
C LEU A 18 32.03 -11.57 19.30
N LEU A 19 31.19 -12.06 18.39
CA LEU A 19 30.61 -13.41 18.44
C LEU A 19 31.70 -14.49 18.39
N LYS A 20 32.64 -14.39 17.44
CA LYS A 20 33.78 -15.31 17.31
C LYS A 20 34.64 -15.35 18.55
N ARG A 21 34.81 -14.19 19.22
CA ARG A 21 35.57 -14.03 20.48
C ARG A 21 34.75 -14.35 21.73
N LYS A 22 33.45 -14.62 21.62
CA LYS A 22 32.50 -14.87 22.73
C LYS A 22 32.47 -13.71 23.75
N GLN A 23 32.58 -12.45 23.29
CA GLN A 23 32.56 -11.26 24.12
C GLN A 23 31.14 -10.73 24.31
N TYR A 24 30.30 -11.50 25.00
CA TYR A 24 28.85 -11.24 25.14
C TYR A 24 28.51 -9.94 25.85
N THR A 25 29.37 -9.48 26.81
CA THR A 25 29.16 -8.19 27.48
C THR A 25 29.30 -7.03 26.48
N ALA A 26 30.37 -7.06 25.67
CA ALA A 26 30.58 -6.04 24.65
C ALA A 26 29.52 -6.06 23.54
N LEU A 27 28.98 -7.25 23.20
CA LEU A 27 27.84 -7.38 22.29
C LEU A 27 26.58 -6.75 22.86
N ARG A 28 26.30 -7.02 24.15
CA ARG A 28 25.10 -6.43 24.80
C ARG A 28 25.23 -4.91 24.88
N ASP A 29 26.40 -4.39 25.25
CA ASP A 29 26.61 -2.95 25.30
C ASP A 29 26.47 -2.31 23.91
N LEU A 30 26.98 -2.97 22.84
CA LEU A 30 26.85 -2.51 21.47
C LEU A 30 25.37 -2.47 21.02
N LEU A 31 24.61 -3.54 21.28
CA LEU A 31 23.19 -3.62 20.90
C LEU A 31 22.33 -2.63 21.71
N SER A 32 22.67 -2.38 22.98
CA SER A 32 21.93 -1.41 23.82
C SER A 32 22.05 0.05 23.37
N ASP A 33 23.04 0.37 22.54
CA ASP A 33 23.24 1.70 21.97
C ASP A 33 22.48 1.93 20.64
N LEU A 34 21.83 0.88 20.11
CA LEU A 34 21.11 0.93 18.83
C LEU A 34 19.59 0.99 19.05
N ALA A 35 18.87 1.55 18.07
CA ALA A 35 17.42 1.49 18.05
C ALA A 35 16.92 0.07 17.70
N PRO A 36 15.74 -0.36 18.19
CA PRO A 36 15.18 -1.68 17.91
C PRO A 36 15.09 -2.02 16.43
N ALA A 37 14.58 -1.12 15.59
CA ALA A 37 14.50 -1.28 14.13
C ALA A 37 15.90 -1.48 13.48
N ASP A 38 16.94 -0.76 13.97
CA ASP A 38 18.30 -0.93 13.48
C ASP A 38 18.87 -2.32 13.87
N ILE A 39 18.54 -2.81 15.07
CA ILE A 39 18.93 -4.16 15.52
C ILE A 39 18.24 -5.23 14.66
N ALA A 40 16.94 -5.08 14.40
CA ALA A 40 16.22 -6.00 13.55
C ALA A 40 16.83 -6.06 12.15
N SER A 41 17.11 -4.91 11.54
CA SER A 41 17.80 -4.83 10.24
C SER A 41 19.17 -5.51 10.23
N LEU A 42 19.94 -5.42 11.32
CA LEU A 42 21.23 -6.12 11.44
C LEU A 42 21.04 -7.64 11.56
N PHE A 43 19.96 -8.09 12.22
CA PHE A 43 19.67 -9.52 12.37
C PHE A 43 19.34 -10.16 11.03
N GLU A 44 18.74 -9.44 10.08
CA GLU A 44 18.47 -9.94 8.72
C GLU A 44 19.73 -10.33 7.93
N ASP A 45 20.86 -9.68 8.21
CA ASP A 45 22.13 -9.92 7.51
C ASP A 45 23.03 -10.93 8.24
N LEU A 46 22.63 -11.38 9.44
CA LEU A 46 23.40 -12.33 10.24
C LEU A 46 22.97 -13.77 9.99
N ASP A 47 23.87 -14.70 10.31
CA ASP A 47 23.56 -16.14 10.30
C ASP A 47 22.39 -16.46 11.24
N GLU A 48 21.38 -17.20 10.77
CA GLU A 48 20.20 -17.61 11.56
C GLU A 48 20.58 -18.26 12.90
N ASP A 49 21.68 -19.01 12.96
CA ASP A 49 22.19 -19.63 14.20
C ASP A 49 22.63 -18.62 15.26
N SER A 50 22.96 -17.39 14.87
CA SER A 50 23.43 -16.32 15.75
C SER A 50 22.32 -15.50 16.37
N ILE A 51 21.19 -15.37 15.68
CA ILE A 51 20.06 -14.52 16.07
C ILE A 51 19.50 -14.88 17.46
N PRO A 52 19.22 -16.16 17.79
CA PRO A 52 18.69 -16.51 19.12
C PRO A 52 19.63 -16.17 20.27
N LEU A 53 20.95 -16.19 20.01
CA LEU A 53 21.93 -15.81 21.02
C LEU A 53 21.95 -14.31 21.23
N LEU A 54 21.96 -13.53 20.15
CA LEU A 54 21.95 -12.05 20.21
C LEU A 54 20.67 -11.53 20.84
N PHE A 55 19.53 -12.10 20.46
CA PHE A 55 18.23 -11.79 21.02
C PHE A 55 18.20 -11.95 22.55
N ARG A 56 18.77 -13.04 23.08
CA ARG A 56 18.87 -13.30 24.53
C ARG A 56 19.80 -12.32 25.27
N LEU A 57 20.61 -11.53 24.57
CA LEU A 57 21.44 -10.50 25.19
C LEU A 57 20.69 -9.19 25.43
N LEU A 58 19.57 -8.99 24.74
CA LEU A 58 18.72 -7.80 24.88
C LEU A 58 17.97 -7.79 26.21
N PRO A 59 17.75 -6.61 26.83
CA PRO A 59 16.76 -6.47 27.90
C PRO A 59 15.35 -6.80 27.40
N LYS A 60 14.40 -7.07 28.29
CA LYS A 60 13.07 -7.56 27.93
C LYS A 60 12.29 -6.60 27.02
N GLU A 61 12.14 -5.35 27.43
CA GLU A 61 11.42 -4.32 26.71
C GLU A 61 12.04 -4.09 25.31
N PRO A 62 13.35 -3.76 25.13
CA PRO A 62 13.95 -3.70 23.79
C PRO A 62 13.91 -5.01 23.00
N ALA A 63 13.89 -6.16 23.66
CA ALA A 63 13.77 -7.44 22.97
C ALA A 63 12.38 -7.62 22.34
N ALA A 64 11.32 -7.18 23.02
CA ALA A 64 9.96 -7.19 22.47
C ALA A 64 9.84 -6.23 21.27
N GLU A 65 10.36 -5.01 21.40
CA GLU A 65 10.38 -4.04 20.29
C GLU A 65 11.19 -4.57 19.09
N VAL A 66 12.36 -5.16 19.29
CA VAL A 66 13.13 -5.81 18.20
C VAL A 66 12.36 -6.98 17.60
N PHE A 67 11.62 -7.72 18.42
CA PHE A 67 10.87 -8.90 17.95
C PHE A 67 9.74 -8.52 16.97
N VAL A 68 9.05 -7.40 17.22
CA VAL A 68 8.01 -6.85 16.34
C VAL A 68 8.60 -6.46 14.98
N GLU A 69 9.74 -5.82 14.98
CA GLU A 69 10.43 -5.34 13.76
C GLU A 69 11.06 -6.47 12.90
N LEU A 70 11.11 -7.72 13.41
CA LEU A 70 11.66 -8.85 12.65
C LEU A 70 10.66 -9.37 11.62
N ASP A 71 11.18 -9.88 10.51
CA ASP A 71 10.36 -10.58 9.53
C ASP A 71 9.70 -11.86 10.09
N PRO A 72 8.56 -12.32 9.52
CA PRO A 72 7.81 -13.46 10.01
C PRO A 72 8.61 -14.76 10.07
N ASP A 73 9.57 -14.96 9.17
CA ASP A 73 10.40 -16.17 9.14
C ASP A 73 11.38 -16.19 10.34
N ALA A 74 11.98 -15.01 10.68
CA ALA A 74 12.83 -14.84 11.86
C ALA A 74 12.03 -14.94 13.17
N GLN A 75 10.84 -14.34 13.21
CA GLN A 75 9.93 -14.46 14.34
C GLN A 75 9.53 -15.93 14.57
N GLU A 76 9.14 -16.67 13.52
CA GLU A 76 8.81 -18.08 13.63
C GLU A 76 9.99 -18.90 14.15
N MET A 77 11.21 -18.65 13.64
CA MET A 77 12.44 -19.30 14.09
C MET A 77 12.69 -19.05 15.58
N LEU A 78 12.59 -17.81 16.05
CA LEU A 78 12.75 -17.45 17.44
C LEU A 78 11.67 -18.09 18.32
N ILE A 79 10.40 -18.01 17.93
CA ILE A 79 9.29 -18.64 18.68
C ILE A 79 9.54 -20.15 18.82
N ARG A 80 9.99 -20.83 17.79
CA ARG A 80 10.33 -22.26 17.84
C ARG A 80 11.50 -22.56 18.76
N GLY A 81 12.48 -21.66 18.82
CA GLY A 81 13.68 -21.78 19.64
C GLY A 81 13.52 -21.38 21.11
N PHE A 82 12.48 -20.61 21.45
CA PHE A 82 12.22 -20.15 22.80
C PHE A 82 11.80 -21.29 23.74
N SER A 83 12.21 -21.22 25.00
CA SER A 83 11.54 -21.95 26.07
C SER A 83 10.12 -21.38 26.31
N ASN A 84 9.30 -22.10 27.04
CA ASN A 84 7.95 -21.61 27.36
C ASN A 84 7.98 -20.32 28.22
N THR A 85 9.03 -20.16 29.02
CA THR A 85 9.21 -18.95 29.85
C THR A 85 9.64 -17.77 29.01
N GLU A 86 10.62 -17.96 28.10
CA GLU A 86 11.06 -16.90 27.17
C GLU A 86 9.92 -16.42 26.29
N LEU A 87 9.15 -17.34 25.70
CA LEU A 87 7.99 -16.99 24.88
C LEU A 87 6.97 -16.17 25.68
N LYS A 88 6.69 -16.58 26.91
CA LYS A 88 5.76 -15.83 27.76
C LYS A 88 6.30 -14.43 28.08
N GLU A 89 7.59 -14.32 28.41
CA GLU A 89 8.22 -13.03 28.72
C GLU A 89 8.17 -12.06 27.53
N VAL A 90 8.34 -12.53 26.30
CA VAL A 90 8.18 -11.70 25.10
C VAL A 90 6.72 -11.30 24.91
N LEU A 91 5.77 -12.25 24.99
CA LEU A 91 4.35 -11.98 24.81
C LEU A 91 3.76 -11.03 25.86
N ASP A 92 4.29 -11.06 27.10
CA ASP A 92 3.84 -10.19 28.19
C ASP A 92 4.31 -8.72 28.01
N GLU A 93 5.30 -8.45 27.14
CA GLU A 93 5.82 -7.12 26.83
C GLU A 93 5.29 -6.56 25.48
N LEU A 94 4.63 -7.39 24.63
CA LEU A 94 4.05 -6.95 23.36
C LEU A 94 2.74 -6.20 23.58
N TYR A 95 2.49 -5.20 22.76
CA TYR A 95 1.18 -4.60 22.64
C TYR A 95 0.20 -5.55 21.93
N LEU A 96 -1.09 -5.28 22.07
CA LEU A 96 -2.12 -6.22 21.64
C LEU A 96 -2.23 -6.34 20.12
N ASP A 97 -2.10 -5.23 19.39
CA ASP A 97 -2.05 -5.14 17.93
C ASP A 97 -0.88 -5.94 17.39
N ASP A 98 0.35 -5.68 17.85
CA ASP A 98 1.55 -6.44 17.51
C ASP A 98 1.37 -7.95 17.74
N ALA A 99 0.76 -8.32 18.87
CA ALA A 99 0.50 -9.73 19.19
C ALA A 99 -0.53 -10.35 18.24
N VAL A 100 -1.47 -9.57 17.72
CA VAL A 100 -2.45 -10.01 16.71
C VAL A 100 -1.77 -10.21 15.37
N ASP A 101 -1.00 -9.23 14.90
CA ASP A 101 -0.29 -9.29 13.62
C ASP A 101 0.65 -10.50 13.55
N ILE A 102 1.43 -10.73 14.62
CA ILE A 102 2.26 -11.92 14.73
C ILE A 102 1.43 -13.21 14.65
N VAL A 103 0.24 -13.24 15.27
CA VAL A 103 -0.62 -14.45 15.22
C VAL A 103 -1.19 -14.66 13.83
N GLU A 104 -1.54 -13.62 13.09
CA GLU A 104 -2.08 -13.72 11.73
C GLU A 104 -1.05 -14.26 10.74
N GLU A 105 0.20 -13.86 10.88
CA GLU A 105 1.29 -14.26 10.00
C GLU A 105 1.85 -15.66 10.30
N MET A 106 1.59 -16.21 11.49
CA MET A 106 2.21 -17.44 11.94
C MET A 106 1.47 -18.71 11.51
N PRO A 107 2.20 -19.81 11.22
CA PRO A 107 1.59 -21.12 10.99
C PRO A 107 0.76 -21.59 12.17
N ALA A 108 -0.34 -22.33 11.92
CA ALA A 108 -1.32 -22.75 12.93
C ALA A 108 -0.76 -23.51 14.14
N ASN A 109 0.38 -24.20 14.01
CA ASN A 109 1.07 -24.86 15.10
C ASN A 109 1.79 -23.87 16.02
N VAL A 110 2.32 -22.78 15.47
CA VAL A 110 2.97 -21.69 16.21
C VAL A 110 1.89 -20.86 16.92
N VAL A 111 0.81 -20.47 16.23
CA VAL A 111 -0.37 -19.82 16.81
C VAL A 111 -0.88 -20.55 18.06
N LYS A 112 -1.04 -21.87 17.97
CA LYS A 112 -1.45 -22.67 19.15
C LYS A 112 -0.48 -22.58 20.32
N ARG A 113 0.81 -22.45 20.04
CA ARG A 113 1.85 -22.29 21.06
C ARG A 113 1.78 -20.90 21.68
N ILE A 114 1.65 -19.84 20.90
CA ILE A 114 1.48 -18.46 21.34
C ILE A 114 0.25 -18.38 22.25
N LEU A 115 -0.93 -18.72 21.75
CA LEU A 115 -2.19 -18.63 22.48
C LEU A 115 -2.22 -19.50 23.75
N LYS A 116 -1.44 -20.58 23.82
CA LYS A 116 -1.32 -21.41 25.02
C LYS A 116 -0.53 -20.71 26.15
N HIS A 117 0.46 -19.90 25.78
CA HIS A 117 1.38 -19.28 26.75
C HIS A 117 1.04 -17.80 27.03
N ALA A 118 0.22 -17.16 26.17
CA ALA A 118 -0.34 -15.84 26.44
C ALA A 118 -1.22 -15.85 27.69
N ASP A 119 -1.24 -14.70 28.37
CA ASP A 119 -2.13 -14.45 29.49
C ASP A 119 -3.61 -14.67 29.10
N PRO A 120 -4.49 -15.10 30.00
CA PRO A 120 -5.90 -15.36 29.69
C PRO A 120 -6.66 -14.14 29.14
N ASP A 121 -6.34 -12.94 29.63
CA ASP A 121 -7.00 -11.69 29.19
C ASP A 121 -6.47 -11.29 27.81
N THR A 122 -5.14 -11.30 27.59
CA THR A 122 -4.50 -11.06 26.28
C THR A 122 -4.99 -12.05 25.22
N ARG A 123 -5.01 -13.35 25.54
CA ARG A 123 -5.56 -14.37 24.64
C ARG A 123 -7.02 -14.12 24.26
N LYS A 124 -7.84 -13.64 25.21
CA LYS A 124 -9.24 -13.30 24.94
C LYS A 124 -9.32 -12.11 23.97
N SER A 125 -8.52 -11.08 24.21
CA SER A 125 -8.47 -9.88 23.38
C SER A 125 -7.99 -10.20 21.97
N ILE A 126 -6.90 -10.97 21.80
CA ILE A 126 -6.45 -11.48 20.49
C ILE A 126 -7.60 -12.20 19.75
N ASN A 127 -8.28 -13.14 20.41
CA ASN A 127 -9.40 -13.87 19.80
C ASN A 127 -10.64 -12.99 19.53
N GLU A 128 -10.76 -11.84 20.14
CA GLU A 128 -11.83 -10.86 19.84
C GLU A 128 -11.46 -10.04 18.60
N ILE A 129 -10.23 -9.60 18.47
CA ILE A 129 -9.74 -8.84 17.31
C ILE A 129 -9.74 -9.71 16.06
N LEU A 130 -9.21 -10.93 16.10
CA LEU A 130 -9.21 -11.91 15.01
C LEU A 130 -10.60 -12.27 14.43
N LYS A 131 -11.70 -11.71 14.95
CA LYS A 131 -13.04 -11.88 14.38
C LYS A 131 -13.39 -10.77 13.39
N TYR A 132 -12.68 -9.66 13.42
CA TYR A 132 -12.89 -8.60 12.45
C TYR A 132 -12.28 -9.01 11.10
N PRO A 133 -12.78 -8.48 10.00
CA PRO A 133 -12.14 -8.67 8.70
C PRO A 133 -10.73 -8.06 8.69
N ASP A 134 -9.76 -8.73 8.07
CA ASP A 134 -8.35 -8.34 8.02
C ASP A 134 -8.14 -6.90 7.45
N ASP A 135 -9.01 -6.47 6.51
CA ASP A 135 -8.97 -5.13 5.93
C ASP A 135 -9.85 -4.12 6.68
N SER A 136 -10.06 -4.27 7.99
CA SER A 136 -10.93 -3.37 8.76
C SER A 136 -10.20 -2.67 9.90
N ALA A 137 -10.71 -1.48 10.30
CA ALA A 137 -10.26 -0.76 11.48
C ALA A 137 -10.27 -1.60 12.77
N GLY A 138 -11.16 -2.59 12.83
CA GLY A 138 -11.25 -3.50 13.97
C GLY A 138 -10.09 -4.49 14.07
N ALA A 139 -9.46 -4.84 12.94
CA ALA A 139 -8.26 -5.69 12.91
C ALA A 139 -7.00 -4.92 13.34
N LEU A 140 -6.88 -3.65 12.93
CA LEU A 140 -5.74 -2.79 13.24
C LEU A 140 -5.75 -2.21 14.67
N MET A 141 -6.87 -2.28 15.40
CA MET A 141 -6.99 -1.54 16.64
C MET A 141 -6.33 -2.25 17.82
N THR A 142 -5.71 -1.46 18.70
CA THR A 142 -5.38 -1.89 20.06
C THR A 142 -6.48 -1.50 21.06
N THR A 143 -6.62 -2.26 22.15
CA THR A 143 -7.52 -1.91 23.27
C THR A 143 -6.79 -1.21 24.40
N GLU A 144 -5.52 -0.90 24.23
CA GLU A 144 -4.60 -0.40 25.25
C GLU A 144 -4.51 1.12 25.26
N PHE A 145 -5.61 1.77 25.58
CA PHE A 145 -5.74 3.23 25.65
C PHE A 145 -6.11 3.71 27.05
N VAL A 146 -5.95 5.02 27.31
CA VAL A 146 -6.34 5.67 28.54
C VAL A 146 -7.74 6.22 28.42
N ASP A 147 -8.67 5.71 29.24
CA ASP A 147 -10.02 6.24 29.39
C ASP A 147 -10.14 7.18 30.59
N LEU A 148 -10.85 8.28 30.43
CA LEU A 148 -11.17 9.24 31.48
C LEU A 148 -12.69 9.38 31.63
N LYS A 149 -13.12 9.93 32.76
CA LYS A 149 -14.53 10.27 32.99
C LYS A 149 -14.70 11.79 32.92
N ARG A 150 -15.81 12.23 32.38
CA ARG A 150 -16.18 13.62 32.18
C ARG A 150 -16.08 14.48 33.45
N ASN A 151 -16.45 13.91 34.61
CA ASN A 151 -16.46 14.59 35.89
C ASN A 151 -15.16 14.48 36.71
N MET A 152 -14.09 13.96 36.15
CA MET A 152 -12.77 13.93 36.80
C MET A 152 -12.15 15.32 36.79
N THR A 153 -11.36 15.63 37.81
CA THR A 153 -10.46 16.78 37.79
C THR A 153 -9.18 16.43 37.03
N VAL A 154 -8.43 17.44 36.63
CA VAL A 154 -7.11 17.27 36.01
C VAL A 154 -6.15 16.51 36.94
N GLU A 155 -6.19 16.79 38.25
CA GLU A 155 -5.40 16.05 39.25
C GLU A 155 -5.76 14.56 39.24
N ASP A 156 -7.04 14.20 39.20
CA ASP A 156 -7.49 12.80 39.16
C ASP A 156 -7.12 12.11 37.85
N ALA A 157 -7.22 12.83 36.71
CA ALA A 157 -6.79 12.34 35.40
C ALA A 157 -5.30 12.03 35.38
N LEU A 158 -4.45 12.94 35.88
CA LEU A 158 -3.00 12.71 35.98
C LEU A 158 -2.65 11.52 36.89
N LYS A 159 -3.36 11.37 38.01
CA LYS A 159 -3.19 10.18 38.88
C LYS A 159 -3.55 8.89 38.15
N ARG A 160 -4.63 8.93 37.34
CA ARG A 160 -5.05 7.77 36.56
C ARG A 160 -4.03 7.44 35.48
N ILE A 161 -3.59 8.43 34.67
CA ILE A 161 -2.56 8.26 33.65
C ILE A 161 -1.27 7.65 34.24
N ARG A 162 -0.76 8.21 35.34
CA ARG A 162 0.44 7.68 36.03
C ARG A 162 0.31 6.25 36.53
N ARG A 163 -0.91 5.81 36.86
CA ARG A 163 -1.16 4.46 37.37
C ARG A 163 -1.35 3.44 36.27
N THR A 164 -1.93 3.83 35.14
CA THR A 164 -2.35 2.89 34.08
C THR A 164 -1.60 3.07 32.76
N GLY A 165 -0.85 4.15 32.61
CA GLY A 165 -0.25 4.53 31.33
C GLY A 165 1.00 3.72 30.95
N THR A 166 1.62 2.99 31.89
CA THR A 166 2.74 2.07 31.58
C THR A 166 2.35 0.89 30.72
N ASP A 167 1.08 0.47 30.81
CA ASP A 167 0.56 -0.68 30.10
C ASP A 167 -0.37 -0.23 28.96
N LYS A 168 -0.13 0.96 28.38
CA LYS A 168 -0.94 1.55 27.33
C LYS A 168 -0.07 1.92 26.14
N GLU A 169 -0.56 1.63 24.96
CA GLU A 169 0.06 1.94 23.69
C GLU A 169 0.47 3.41 23.62
N THR A 170 -0.43 4.29 23.92
CA THR A 170 -0.16 5.72 24.02
C THR A 170 -0.93 6.40 25.13
N ILE A 171 -0.30 7.44 25.73
CA ILE A 171 -0.93 8.37 26.68
C ILE A 171 -1.12 9.77 26.07
N ASN A 172 -0.68 9.97 24.83
CA ASN A 172 -0.70 11.28 24.17
C ASN A 172 -2.14 11.79 23.99
N VAL A 173 -3.07 10.89 23.75
CA VAL A 173 -4.51 11.18 23.66
C VAL A 173 -5.26 10.32 24.66
N CYS A 174 -6.08 10.96 25.50
CA CYS A 174 -6.95 10.28 26.45
C CYS A 174 -8.40 10.44 26.00
N TYR A 175 -9.18 9.38 26.18
CA TYR A 175 -10.54 9.27 25.66
C TYR A 175 -11.56 9.42 26.78
N VAL A 176 -12.48 10.37 26.65
CA VAL A 176 -13.52 10.62 27.66
C VAL A 176 -14.76 9.79 27.32
N VAL A 177 -15.12 8.88 28.21
CA VAL A 177 -16.24 7.96 28.00
C VAL A 177 -17.28 8.07 29.13
N ASP A 178 -18.52 7.77 28.78
CA ASP A 178 -19.61 7.63 29.75
C ASP A 178 -19.59 6.22 30.43
N PRO A 179 -20.47 5.97 31.42
CA PRO A 179 -20.58 4.65 32.08
C PRO A 179 -20.95 3.50 31.14
N ALA A 180 -21.56 3.78 29.97
CA ALA A 180 -21.86 2.82 28.92
C ALA A 180 -20.71 2.67 27.88
N ARG A 181 -19.55 3.27 28.16
CA ARG A 181 -18.36 3.34 27.28
C ARG A 181 -18.56 4.12 25.97
N LYS A 182 -19.63 4.92 25.87
CA LYS A 182 -19.80 5.79 24.70
C LYS A 182 -18.76 6.90 24.71
N LEU A 183 -18.15 7.14 23.54
CA LEU A 183 -17.19 8.22 23.36
C LEU A 183 -17.88 9.58 23.50
N GLN A 184 -17.39 10.43 24.42
CA GLN A 184 -17.94 11.75 24.71
C GLN A 184 -16.99 12.87 24.30
N GLY A 185 -15.70 12.59 24.23
CA GLY A 185 -14.69 13.57 23.90
C GLY A 185 -13.29 12.96 23.96
N ILE A 186 -12.31 13.77 23.58
CA ILE A 186 -10.89 13.48 23.72
C ILE A 186 -10.19 14.61 24.44
N VAL A 187 -9.09 14.33 25.10
CA VAL A 187 -8.22 15.34 25.68
C VAL A 187 -6.77 14.92 25.52
N SER A 188 -5.92 15.81 24.99
CA SER A 188 -4.50 15.52 24.85
C SER A 188 -3.78 15.59 26.20
N LEU A 189 -2.74 14.79 26.38
CA LEU A 189 -1.86 14.90 27.55
C LEU A 189 -1.32 16.32 27.71
N ARG A 190 -1.01 16.99 26.58
CA ARG A 190 -0.57 18.39 26.57
C ARG A 190 -1.61 19.33 27.20
N THR A 191 -2.89 19.17 26.84
CA THR A 191 -3.99 19.97 27.39
C THR A 191 -4.12 19.74 28.90
N ILE A 192 -4.04 18.47 29.34
CA ILE A 192 -4.09 18.11 30.77
C ILE A 192 -2.92 18.72 31.55
N LEU A 193 -1.70 18.70 31.00
CA LEU A 193 -0.50 19.25 31.67
C LEU A 193 -0.51 20.79 31.78
N LEU A 194 -1.26 21.47 30.91
CA LEU A 194 -1.31 22.95 30.88
C LEU A 194 -2.54 23.52 31.59
N ALA A 195 -3.49 22.67 31.99
CA ALA A 195 -4.68 23.08 32.72
C ALA A 195 -4.41 23.16 34.25
N GLU A 196 -5.28 23.83 34.99
CA GLU A 196 -5.22 23.89 36.45
C GLU A 196 -5.66 22.56 37.06
N GLU A 197 -5.10 22.19 38.22
CA GLU A 197 -5.38 20.89 38.86
C GLU A 197 -6.87 20.66 39.21
N ASP A 198 -7.58 21.75 39.50
CA ASP A 198 -9.00 21.76 39.86
C ASP A 198 -9.95 21.80 38.64
N ASP A 199 -9.43 22.04 37.44
CA ASP A 199 -10.24 22.05 36.20
C ASP A 199 -10.88 20.68 35.98
N VAL A 200 -12.11 20.67 35.47
CA VAL A 200 -12.85 19.44 35.17
C VAL A 200 -12.60 19.04 33.73
N ILE A 201 -12.39 17.75 33.49
CA ILE A 201 -12.12 17.22 32.13
C ILE A 201 -13.19 17.63 31.13
N GLU A 202 -14.45 17.73 31.55
CA GLU A 202 -15.58 18.22 30.74
C GLU A 202 -15.34 19.61 30.14
N GLU A 203 -14.62 20.48 30.82
CA GLU A 203 -14.40 21.89 30.41
C GLU A 203 -13.23 22.03 29.44
N ILE A 204 -12.29 21.05 29.47
CA ILE A 204 -11.06 21.09 28.65
C ILE A 204 -11.03 20.08 27.51
N MET A 205 -12.00 19.14 27.46
CA MET A 205 -12.06 18.12 26.41
C MET A 205 -12.62 18.68 25.10
N GLU A 206 -12.20 18.10 23.99
CA GLU A 206 -12.78 18.30 22.68
C GLU A 206 -13.96 17.36 22.49
N THR A 207 -15.14 17.88 22.16
CA THR A 207 -16.36 17.11 21.99
C THR A 207 -16.67 16.71 20.54
N HIS A 208 -16.04 17.38 19.57
CA HIS A 208 -16.15 17.03 18.16
C HIS A 208 -15.05 16.03 17.79
N VAL A 209 -15.27 14.78 18.14
CA VAL A 209 -14.30 13.71 17.93
C VAL A 209 -14.54 13.07 16.56
N ILE A 210 -13.48 13.00 15.77
CA ILE A 210 -13.44 12.14 14.59
C ILE A 210 -13.12 10.73 15.08
N SER A 211 -13.95 9.77 14.71
CA SER A 211 -13.79 8.36 15.05
C SER A 211 -14.12 7.50 13.85
N VAL A 212 -13.57 6.31 13.78
CA VAL A 212 -13.87 5.30 12.77
C VAL A 212 -14.67 4.15 13.38
N THR A 213 -15.40 3.43 12.54
CA THR A 213 -16.15 2.25 12.99
C THR A 213 -15.29 1.00 12.81
N THR A 214 -15.55 -0.04 13.62
CA THR A 214 -14.80 -1.32 13.58
C THR A 214 -14.81 -2.01 12.22
N LEU A 215 -15.73 -1.69 11.31
CA LEU A 215 -15.83 -2.30 9.98
C LEU A 215 -15.44 -1.34 8.86
N GLU A 216 -14.90 -0.20 9.19
CA GLU A 216 -14.38 0.77 8.23
C GLU A 216 -13.10 0.22 7.60
N ASP A 217 -12.91 0.46 6.32
CA ASP A 217 -11.78 -0.05 5.56
C ASP A 217 -10.46 0.57 6.07
N LYS A 218 -9.40 -0.22 6.17
CA LYS A 218 -8.10 0.23 6.68
C LYS A 218 -7.48 1.32 5.81
N GLU A 219 -7.72 1.32 4.48
CA GLU A 219 -7.26 2.38 3.58
C GLU A 219 -7.93 3.71 3.92
N ASP A 220 -9.26 3.73 4.14
CA ASP A 220 -10.01 4.93 4.54
C ASP A 220 -9.54 5.45 5.92
N VAL A 221 -9.18 4.55 6.83
CA VAL A 221 -8.58 4.88 8.14
C VAL A 221 -7.24 5.58 7.95
N ALA A 222 -6.33 5.01 7.17
CA ALA A 222 -5.01 5.57 6.90
C ALA A 222 -5.10 6.95 6.22
N GLN A 223 -6.05 7.13 5.29
CA GLN A 223 -6.34 8.43 4.68
C GLN A 223 -6.83 9.45 5.71
N THR A 224 -7.62 9.02 6.71
CA THR A 224 -8.09 9.87 7.80
C THR A 224 -6.92 10.38 8.65
N PHE A 225 -5.93 9.53 8.97
CA PHE A 225 -4.69 9.96 9.63
C PHE A 225 -3.95 11.02 8.82
N SER A 226 -3.73 10.78 7.54
CA SER A 226 -3.05 11.72 6.64
C SER A 226 -3.78 13.05 6.49
N LYS A 227 -5.12 13.05 6.52
CA LYS A 227 -5.94 14.24 6.33
C LYS A 227 -5.97 15.17 7.55
N TYR A 228 -5.93 14.59 8.75
CA TYR A 228 -6.11 15.33 10.00
C TYR A 228 -4.86 15.37 10.88
N ASP A 229 -3.74 14.79 10.44
CA ASP A 229 -2.47 14.71 11.17
C ASP A 229 -2.62 14.11 12.58
N PHE A 230 -3.45 13.05 12.71
CA PHE A 230 -3.68 12.39 13.99
C PHE A 230 -2.48 11.55 14.43
N ILE A 231 -2.30 11.43 15.75
CA ILE A 231 -1.33 10.52 16.39
C ILE A 231 -2.03 9.21 16.76
N ALA A 232 -3.31 9.28 17.14
CA ALA A 232 -4.14 8.14 17.45
C ALA A 232 -5.60 8.45 17.12
N LEU A 233 -6.34 7.46 16.64
CA LEU A 233 -7.71 7.58 16.16
C LEU A 233 -8.62 6.60 16.93
N PRO A 234 -9.72 7.06 17.58
CA PRO A 234 -10.62 6.17 18.29
C PRO A 234 -11.49 5.34 17.37
N VAL A 235 -11.60 4.05 17.69
CA VAL A 235 -12.45 3.08 17.01
C VAL A 235 -13.70 2.84 17.86
N VAL A 236 -14.87 2.96 17.25
CA VAL A 236 -16.15 2.78 17.92
C VAL A 236 -16.97 1.64 17.31
N ASP A 237 -17.83 1.02 18.13
CA ASP A 237 -18.81 0.05 17.66
C ASP A 237 -20.06 0.73 17.08
N LYS A 238 -21.04 -0.06 16.63
CA LYS A 238 -22.32 0.42 16.08
C LYS A 238 -23.18 1.24 17.05
N GLU A 239 -22.89 1.18 18.34
CA GLU A 239 -23.57 1.92 19.40
C GLU A 239 -22.75 3.13 19.90
N ASP A 240 -21.72 3.55 19.17
CA ASP A 240 -20.77 4.63 19.48
C ASP A 240 -19.93 4.37 20.75
N ARG A 241 -19.73 3.10 21.13
CA ARG A 241 -18.87 2.75 22.27
C ARG A 241 -17.43 2.65 21.80
N LEU A 242 -16.54 3.25 22.56
CA LEU A 242 -15.11 3.13 22.32
C LEU A 242 -14.66 1.68 22.58
N VAL A 243 -14.15 1.02 21.56
CA VAL A 243 -13.69 -0.37 21.62
C VAL A 243 -12.18 -0.48 21.49
N GLY A 244 -11.53 0.45 20.79
CA GLY A 244 -10.08 0.48 20.58
C GLY A 244 -9.60 1.83 20.08
N ILE A 245 -8.33 1.87 19.79
CA ILE A 245 -7.66 2.97 19.08
C ILE A 245 -6.75 2.38 18.01
N ILE A 246 -6.44 3.17 16.99
CA ILE A 246 -5.39 2.88 16.01
C ILE A 246 -4.34 3.97 16.18
N THR A 247 -3.08 3.64 16.06
CA THR A 247 -1.97 4.58 16.18
C THR A 247 -1.43 5.02 14.82
N VAL A 248 -0.57 6.02 14.78
CA VAL A 248 -0.08 6.58 13.52
C VAL A 248 0.93 5.67 12.82
N ASP A 249 1.69 4.89 13.56
CA ASP A 249 2.63 3.89 13.07
C ASP A 249 1.91 2.81 12.27
N ASP A 250 0.86 2.17 12.82
CA ASP A 250 0.00 1.23 12.07
C ASP A 250 -0.59 1.86 10.81
N ALA A 251 -1.04 3.13 10.91
CA ALA A 251 -1.58 3.83 9.75
C ALA A 251 -0.51 4.06 8.67
N ILE A 252 0.76 4.28 9.03
CA ILE A 252 1.88 4.42 8.09
C ILE A 252 2.14 3.08 7.41
N ASP A 253 2.15 1.97 8.14
CA ASP A 253 2.37 0.63 7.60
C ASP A 253 1.26 0.24 6.62
N VAL A 254 0.00 0.53 6.96
CA VAL A 254 -1.14 0.37 6.03
C VAL A 254 -0.95 1.20 4.77
N MET A 255 -0.53 2.48 4.89
CA MET A 255 -0.29 3.34 3.71
C MET A 255 0.81 2.79 2.80
N GLU A 256 1.86 2.21 3.35
CA GLU A 256 2.95 1.58 2.60
C GLU A 256 2.47 0.29 1.91
N ALA A 257 1.76 -0.57 2.64
CA ALA A 257 1.19 -1.81 2.13
C ALA A 257 0.21 -1.56 0.98
N GLU A 258 -0.77 -0.66 1.16
CA GLU A 258 -1.76 -0.29 0.13
C GLU A 258 -1.09 0.36 -1.10
N THR A 259 -0.08 1.22 -0.89
CA THR A 259 0.68 1.81 -2.00
C THR A 259 1.43 0.72 -2.80
N THR A 260 2.00 -0.26 -2.13
CA THR A 260 2.70 -1.39 -2.76
C THR A 260 1.72 -2.28 -3.51
N GLU A 261 0.57 -2.60 -2.90
CA GLU A 261 -0.51 -3.35 -3.51
C GLU A 261 -1.03 -2.69 -4.79
N ASP A 262 -1.30 -1.38 -4.74
CA ASP A 262 -1.72 -0.57 -5.88
C ASP A 262 -0.69 -0.64 -7.04
N ILE A 263 0.61 -0.51 -6.73
CA ILE A 263 1.68 -0.62 -7.73
C ILE A 263 1.70 -2.00 -8.38
N GLU A 264 1.57 -3.07 -7.60
CA GLU A 264 1.56 -4.44 -8.11
C GLU A 264 0.30 -4.73 -8.96
N LYS A 265 -0.88 -4.31 -8.51
CA LYS A 265 -2.12 -4.38 -9.29
C LYS A 265 -2.04 -3.59 -10.59
N MET A 266 -1.49 -2.37 -10.55
CA MET A 266 -1.26 -1.55 -11.75
C MET A 266 -0.29 -2.20 -12.73
N ALA A 267 0.62 -3.05 -12.27
CA ALA A 267 1.51 -3.85 -13.10
C ALA A 267 0.90 -5.19 -13.56
N ALA A 268 -0.38 -5.46 -13.24
CA ALA A 268 -1.07 -6.73 -13.47
C ALA A 268 -0.32 -7.91 -12.80
N MET A 269 -0.03 -7.76 -11.52
CA MET A 269 0.45 -8.80 -10.63
C MET A 269 -0.55 -9.04 -9.50
N LEU A 270 -0.51 -10.19 -8.89
CA LEU A 270 -1.18 -10.43 -7.61
C LEU A 270 -0.28 -9.88 -6.51
N PRO A 271 -0.84 -9.18 -5.50
CA PRO A 271 -0.08 -8.63 -4.40
C PRO A 271 0.73 -9.68 -3.63
N THR A 272 1.86 -9.24 -3.06
CA THR A 272 2.76 -10.06 -2.25
C THR A 272 3.24 -9.26 -1.04
N ASP A 273 3.10 -9.80 0.16
CA ASP A 273 3.49 -9.14 1.41
C ASP A 273 4.97 -9.32 1.74
N LYS A 274 5.72 -10.07 0.93
CA LYS A 274 7.13 -10.38 1.18
C LYS A 274 8.08 -9.50 0.39
N PRO A 275 9.20 -9.05 0.98
CA PRO A 275 10.27 -8.38 0.26
C PRO A 275 10.75 -9.20 -0.94
N TYR A 276 11.08 -8.54 -2.05
CA TYR A 276 11.41 -9.18 -3.33
C TYR A 276 12.51 -10.26 -3.22
N LEU A 277 13.57 -10.00 -2.45
CA LEU A 277 14.68 -10.93 -2.30
C LEU A 277 14.34 -12.15 -1.43
N LYS A 278 13.34 -12.06 -0.55
CA LYS A 278 12.86 -13.14 0.31
C LYS A 278 11.73 -13.94 -0.34
N THR A 279 11.09 -13.40 -1.39
CA THR A 279 10.02 -14.08 -2.14
C THR A 279 10.61 -15.22 -2.98
N SER A 280 10.06 -16.43 -2.86
CA SER A 280 10.52 -17.56 -3.64
C SER A 280 10.23 -17.38 -5.13
N VAL A 281 11.08 -17.97 -6.00
CA VAL A 281 10.87 -17.96 -7.46
C VAL A 281 9.48 -18.52 -7.82
N TRP A 282 8.97 -19.49 -7.05
CA TRP A 282 7.69 -20.11 -7.30
C TRP A 282 6.52 -19.20 -6.91
N ASP A 283 6.63 -18.42 -5.85
CA ASP A 283 5.59 -17.48 -5.45
C ASP A 283 5.59 -16.26 -6.37
N THR A 284 6.76 -15.75 -6.77
CA THR A 284 6.88 -14.74 -7.82
C THR A 284 6.26 -15.21 -9.15
N PHE A 285 6.41 -16.47 -9.51
CA PHE A 285 5.74 -17.04 -10.68
C PHE A 285 4.22 -17.04 -10.51
N LYS A 286 3.71 -17.48 -9.36
CA LYS A 286 2.27 -17.53 -9.09
C LYS A 286 1.62 -16.14 -9.11
N SER A 287 2.30 -15.09 -8.60
CA SER A 287 1.76 -13.74 -8.61
C SER A 287 1.63 -13.16 -10.02
N ARG A 288 2.47 -13.57 -10.96
CA ARG A 288 2.50 -13.01 -12.33
C ARG A 288 1.70 -13.79 -13.36
N ILE A 289 1.70 -15.13 -13.28
CA ILE A 289 1.19 -16.00 -14.36
C ILE A 289 -0.31 -15.84 -14.64
N PRO A 290 -1.24 -15.66 -13.68
CA PRO A 290 -2.66 -15.54 -13.97
C PRO A 290 -2.97 -14.37 -14.91
N TRP A 291 -2.39 -13.22 -14.63
CA TRP A 291 -2.57 -12.03 -15.45
C TRP A 291 -1.93 -12.16 -16.82
N LEU A 292 -0.72 -12.73 -16.92
CA LEU A 292 -0.06 -12.96 -18.20
C LEU A 292 -0.89 -13.90 -19.10
N LEU A 293 -1.50 -14.93 -18.56
CA LEU A 293 -2.38 -15.82 -19.30
C LEU A 293 -3.66 -15.10 -19.76
N LEU A 294 -4.27 -14.29 -18.89
CA LEU A 294 -5.43 -13.49 -19.24
C LEU A 294 -5.12 -12.54 -20.40
N LEU A 295 -4.02 -11.81 -20.31
CA LEU A 295 -3.58 -10.86 -21.34
C LEU A 295 -3.22 -11.57 -22.66
N MET A 296 -2.60 -12.75 -22.59
CA MET A 296 -2.32 -13.57 -23.78
C MET A 296 -3.62 -13.99 -24.50
N VAL A 297 -4.64 -14.42 -23.77
CA VAL A 297 -5.95 -14.74 -24.34
C VAL A 297 -6.58 -13.49 -24.94
N SER A 298 -6.52 -12.36 -24.24
CA SER A 298 -7.04 -11.07 -24.71
C SER A 298 -6.37 -10.60 -26.01
N ALA A 299 -5.07 -10.82 -26.18
CA ALA A 299 -4.34 -10.50 -27.42
C ALA A 299 -4.86 -11.24 -28.66
N THR A 300 -5.60 -12.34 -28.47
CA THR A 300 -6.26 -13.06 -29.58
C THR A 300 -7.29 -12.18 -30.31
N PHE A 301 -7.99 -11.30 -29.60
CA PHE A 301 -8.94 -10.37 -30.20
C PHE A 301 -8.24 -9.38 -31.13
N THR A 302 -7.08 -8.85 -30.71
CA THR A 302 -6.22 -7.98 -31.54
C THR A 302 -5.78 -8.68 -32.80
N GLY A 303 -5.34 -9.93 -32.69
CA GLY A 303 -5.00 -10.78 -33.85
C GLY A 303 -6.17 -10.98 -34.83
N GLN A 304 -7.38 -11.20 -34.32
CA GLN A 304 -8.57 -11.33 -35.17
C GLN A 304 -8.94 -10.03 -35.90
N ILE A 305 -8.73 -8.87 -35.27
CA ILE A 305 -8.94 -7.57 -35.92
C ILE A 305 -7.95 -7.43 -37.09
N ILE A 306 -6.67 -7.73 -36.90
CA ILE A 306 -5.64 -7.68 -37.94
C ILE A 306 -6.02 -8.61 -39.10
N ALA A 307 -6.37 -9.86 -38.81
CA ALA A 307 -6.77 -10.85 -39.84
C ALA A 307 -7.97 -10.40 -40.65
N ARG A 308 -8.94 -9.71 -40.06
CA ARG A 308 -10.12 -9.19 -40.76
C ARG A 308 -9.78 -8.15 -41.83
N PHE A 309 -8.67 -7.44 -41.68
CA PHE A 309 -8.23 -6.40 -42.62
C PHE A 309 -7.00 -6.83 -43.46
N GLU A 310 -6.81 -8.13 -43.66
CA GLU A 310 -5.71 -8.71 -44.44
C GLU A 310 -5.64 -8.18 -45.87
N ASP A 311 -6.80 -8.02 -46.53
CA ASP A 311 -6.88 -7.46 -47.90
C ASP A 311 -6.35 -6.04 -47.98
N ALA A 312 -6.69 -5.20 -47.00
CA ALA A 312 -6.19 -3.82 -46.90
C ALA A 312 -4.68 -3.79 -46.68
N LEU A 313 -4.17 -4.65 -45.83
CA LEU A 313 -2.73 -4.78 -45.55
C LEU A 313 -1.94 -5.29 -46.78
N SER A 314 -2.53 -6.23 -47.53
CA SER A 314 -1.93 -6.76 -48.76
C SER A 314 -1.85 -5.70 -49.85
N ALA A 315 -2.84 -4.80 -49.98
CA ALA A 315 -2.87 -3.72 -50.93
C ALA A 315 -1.81 -2.65 -50.61
N PHE A 316 -1.57 -2.40 -49.33
CA PHE A 316 -0.58 -1.40 -48.85
C PHE A 316 0.27 -1.99 -47.73
N ALA A 317 1.19 -2.89 -48.05
CA ALA A 317 2.06 -3.57 -47.10
C ALA A 317 2.82 -2.61 -46.15
N ILE A 318 3.07 -1.37 -46.55
CA ILE A 318 3.72 -0.35 -45.73
C ILE A 318 2.90 0.00 -44.48
N LEU A 319 1.56 -0.19 -44.50
CA LEU A 319 0.71 0.08 -43.33
C LEU A 319 1.03 -0.85 -42.17
N THR A 320 1.44 -2.09 -42.45
CA THR A 320 1.79 -3.08 -41.40
C THR A 320 2.94 -2.59 -40.51
N ALA A 321 3.89 -1.85 -41.10
CA ALA A 321 5.08 -1.34 -40.41
C ALA A 321 4.75 -0.30 -39.31
N TYR A 322 3.57 0.33 -39.37
CA TYR A 322 3.17 1.37 -38.40
C TYR A 322 2.16 0.91 -37.36
N ILE A 323 1.69 -0.33 -37.46
CA ILE A 323 0.80 -0.93 -36.45
C ILE A 323 1.43 -0.87 -35.05
N PRO A 324 2.70 -1.35 -34.84
CA PRO A 324 3.30 -1.32 -33.51
C PRO A 324 3.39 0.10 -32.92
N MET A 325 3.74 1.09 -33.74
CA MET A 325 3.85 2.48 -33.29
C MET A 325 2.50 3.04 -32.84
N LEU A 326 1.43 2.75 -33.57
CA LEU A 326 0.09 3.26 -33.24
C LEU A 326 -0.45 2.60 -31.95
N MET A 327 -0.27 1.29 -31.80
CA MET A 327 -0.66 0.54 -30.61
C MET A 327 0.12 1.03 -29.39
N ASP A 328 1.44 1.04 -29.46
CA ASP A 328 2.31 1.49 -28.36
C ASP A 328 1.98 2.92 -27.91
N THR A 329 1.90 3.86 -28.87
CA THR A 329 1.56 5.26 -28.55
C THR A 329 0.16 5.39 -27.94
N GLY A 330 -0.82 4.66 -28.47
CA GLY A 330 -2.18 4.62 -27.93
C GLY A 330 -2.22 4.04 -26.52
N GLY A 331 -1.60 2.89 -26.34
CA GLY A 331 -1.52 2.20 -25.04
C GLY A 331 -0.85 3.08 -23.98
N ASN A 332 0.29 3.68 -24.30
CA ASN A 332 0.98 4.59 -23.38
C ASN A 332 0.16 5.84 -23.04
N CYS A 333 -0.55 6.42 -23.99
CA CYS A 333 -1.43 7.57 -23.73
C CYS A 333 -2.61 7.22 -22.83
N GLY A 334 -3.19 6.04 -23.00
CA GLY A 334 -4.26 5.52 -22.15
C GLY A 334 -3.78 5.22 -20.75
N SER A 335 -2.64 4.54 -20.62
CA SER A 335 -2.01 4.20 -19.33
C SER A 335 -1.66 5.44 -18.51
N GLN A 336 -1.09 6.48 -19.12
CA GLN A 336 -0.81 7.74 -18.44
C GLN A 336 -2.07 8.40 -17.87
N ALA A 337 -3.17 8.38 -18.60
CA ALA A 337 -4.44 8.92 -18.12
C ALA A 337 -5.01 8.06 -16.97
N SER A 338 -4.94 6.74 -17.11
CA SER A 338 -5.42 5.79 -16.10
C SER A 338 -4.68 5.93 -14.79
N VAL A 339 -3.35 5.83 -14.79
CA VAL A 339 -2.53 5.94 -13.58
C VAL A 339 -2.77 7.27 -12.86
N THR A 340 -2.91 8.38 -13.61
CA THR A 340 -3.20 9.68 -12.99
C THR A 340 -4.57 9.70 -12.32
N VAL A 341 -5.58 9.08 -12.94
CA VAL A 341 -6.95 9.03 -12.38
C VAL A 341 -7.00 8.05 -11.20
N ILE A 342 -6.37 6.88 -11.29
CA ILE A 342 -6.26 5.91 -10.19
C ILE A 342 -5.64 6.60 -8.97
N ARG A 343 -4.50 7.28 -9.14
CA ARG A 343 -3.87 8.03 -8.05
C ARG A 343 -4.80 9.10 -7.45
N GLY A 344 -5.53 9.83 -8.29
CA GLY A 344 -6.51 10.82 -7.81
C GLY A 344 -7.69 10.18 -7.07
N ILE A 345 -8.04 8.94 -7.39
CA ILE A 345 -9.06 8.15 -6.70
C ILE A 345 -8.54 7.67 -5.34
N SER A 346 -7.32 7.14 -5.30
CA SER A 346 -6.67 6.68 -4.04
C SER A 346 -6.39 7.83 -3.05
N LEU A 347 -6.29 9.08 -3.53
CA LEU A 347 -6.11 10.26 -2.68
C LEU A 347 -7.43 10.99 -2.37
N ASP A 348 -8.58 10.42 -2.68
CA ASP A 348 -9.90 11.08 -2.58
C ASP A 348 -10.01 12.46 -3.28
N GLU A 349 -9.09 12.76 -4.24
CA GLU A 349 -9.14 13.97 -5.05
C GLU A 349 -10.17 13.91 -6.18
N ILE A 350 -10.55 12.68 -6.60
CA ILE A 350 -11.44 12.42 -7.73
C ILE A 350 -12.51 11.39 -7.33
N GLU A 351 -13.76 11.82 -7.43
CA GLU A 351 -14.92 10.95 -7.28
C GLU A 351 -15.62 10.66 -8.62
N PHE A 352 -16.52 9.67 -8.62
CA PHE A 352 -17.35 9.39 -9.82
C PHE A 352 -18.19 10.59 -10.27
N SER A 353 -18.56 11.48 -9.37
CA SER A 353 -19.26 12.74 -9.65
C SER A 353 -18.45 13.65 -10.57
N ASP A 354 -17.11 13.55 -10.55
CA ASP A 354 -16.19 14.36 -11.35
C ASP A 354 -15.92 13.80 -12.75
N LEU A 355 -16.54 12.67 -13.12
CA LEU A 355 -16.32 11.97 -14.41
C LEU A 355 -16.28 12.93 -15.60
N PHE A 356 -17.24 13.81 -15.74
CA PHE A 356 -17.30 14.76 -16.87
C PHE A 356 -16.20 15.82 -16.82
N ARG A 357 -15.77 16.23 -15.62
CA ARG A 357 -14.65 17.17 -15.45
C ARG A 357 -13.33 16.52 -15.85
N VAL A 358 -13.12 15.28 -15.42
CA VAL A 358 -11.94 14.47 -15.76
C VAL A 358 -11.88 14.23 -17.27
N ILE A 359 -12.96 13.74 -17.89
CA ILE A 359 -13.04 13.54 -19.34
C ILE A 359 -12.75 14.86 -20.08
N TRP A 360 -13.34 15.97 -19.67
CA TRP A 360 -13.10 17.26 -20.31
C TRP A 360 -11.67 17.76 -20.18
N LYS A 361 -11.02 17.48 -19.06
CA LYS A 361 -9.58 17.76 -18.86
C LYS A 361 -8.75 16.92 -19.82
N GLU A 362 -8.98 15.60 -19.85
CA GLU A 362 -8.22 14.67 -20.70
C GLU A 362 -8.45 14.89 -22.20
N ILE A 363 -9.64 15.29 -22.63
CA ILE A 363 -9.89 15.72 -24.02
C ILE A 363 -8.99 16.89 -24.43
N ARG A 364 -8.84 17.90 -23.58
CA ARG A 364 -7.97 19.05 -23.87
C ARG A 364 -6.50 18.63 -23.94
N VAL A 365 -6.07 17.74 -23.04
CA VAL A 365 -4.72 17.15 -23.08
C VAL A 365 -4.55 16.30 -24.34
N ALA A 366 -5.55 15.50 -24.74
CA ALA A 366 -5.51 14.69 -25.94
C ALA A 366 -5.34 15.51 -27.22
N VAL A 367 -6.01 16.66 -27.31
CA VAL A 367 -5.87 17.57 -28.47
C VAL A 367 -4.43 18.09 -28.59
N ILE A 368 -3.85 18.52 -27.47
CA ILE A 368 -2.46 19.05 -27.48
C ILE A 368 -1.47 17.91 -27.78
N CYS A 369 -1.57 16.78 -27.08
CA CYS A 369 -0.70 15.64 -27.30
C CYS A 369 -0.84 15.08 -28.72
N GLY A 370 -2.08 14.88 -29.18
CA GLY A 370 -2.37 14.34 -30.51
C GLY A 370 -1.83 15.22 -31.63
N ALA A 371 -2.01 16.56 -31.55
CA ALA A 371 -1.49 17.49 -32.52
C ALA A 371 0.06 17.49 -32.53
N THR A 372 0.68 17.51 -31.36
CA THR A 372 2.13 17.48 -31.22
C THR A 372 2.73 16.18 -31.78
N LEU A 373 2.17 15.03 -31.38
CA LEU A 373 2.60 13.71 -31.83
C LEU A 373 2.40 13.54 -33.34
N ALA A 374 1.27 14.00 -33.89
CA ALA A 374 1.01 13.93 -35.32
C ALA A 374 2.00 14.78 -36.14
N ALA A 375 2.30 15.99 -35.67
CA ALA A 375 3.29 16.87 -36.32
C ALA A 375 4.70 16.25 -36.29
N ALA A 376 5.12 15.77 -35.13
CA ALA A 376 6.42 15.10 -34.96
C ALA A 376 6.50 13.81 -35.81
N ASN A 377 5.43 13.00 -35.80
CA ASN A 377 5.38 11.77 -36.60
C ASN A 377 5.36 12.05 -38.10
N PHE A 378 4.65 13.09 -38.56
CA PHE A 378 4.67 13.49 -39.96
C PHE A 378 6.09 13.89 -40.42
N ALA A 379 6.78 14.68 -39.59
CA ALA A 379 8.17 15.03 -39.85
C ALA A 379 9.09 13.80 -39.87
N LYS A 380 8.92 12.87 -38.90
CA LYS A 380 9.66 11.60 -38.87
C LYS A 380 9.40 10.77 -40.14
N LEU A 381 8.13 10.61 -40.55
CA LEU A 381 7.77 9.86 -41.74
C LEU A 381 8.40 10.44 -43.02
N MET A 382 8.44 11.76 -43.17
CA MET A 382 9.00 12.42 -44.35
C MET A 382 10.51 12.49 -44.34
N LEU A 383 11.15 12.78 -43.19
CA LEU A 383 12.58 12.99 -43.09
C LEU A 383 13.35 11.69 -42.85
N VAL A 384 12.87 10.87 -41.91
CA VAL A 384 13.60 9.66 -41.54
C VAL A 384 13.17 8.48 -42.40
N ASP A 385 11.89 8.15 -42.41
CA ASP A 385 11.42 6.91 -43.05
C ASP A 385 11.53 7.02 -44.58
N LYS A 386 11.13 8.16 -45.16
CA LYS A 386 11.18 8.34 -46.62
C LYS A 386 12.56 8.74 -47.14
N MET A 387 13.23 9.76 -46.54
CA MET A 387 14.50 10.26 -47.06
C MET A 387 15.68 9.41 -46.60
N LEU A 388 15.73 8.97 -45.34
CA LEU A 388 16.89 8.25 -44.81
C LEU A 388 16.81 6.76 -45.14
N PHE A 389 15.63 6.11 -44.90
CA PHE A 389 15.46 4.68 -45.15
C PHE A 389 14.88 4.34 -46.53
N GLY A 390 14.46 5.32 -47.33
CA GLY A 390 13.93 5.08 -48.66
C GLY A 390 12.60 4.38 -48.74
N ASN A 391 11.82 4.37 -47.64
CA ASN A 391 10.52 3.72 -47.63
C ASN A 391 9.54 4.41 -48.60
N PRO A 392 8.68 3.65 -49.30
CA PRO A 392 7.77 4.19 -50.33
C PRO A 392 6.52 4.84 -49.65
N ILE A 393 6.75 5.87 -48.82
CA ILE A 393 5.69 6.58 -48.13
C ILE A 393 5.15 7.71 -48.96
N THR A 394 3.85 7.62 -49.28
CA THR A 394 3.12 8.71 -49.94
C THR A 394 2.59 9.70 -48.90
N VAL A 395 2.28 10.93 -49.31
CA VAL A 395 1.65 11.91 -48.42
C VAL A 395 0.30 11.41 -47.92
N SER A 396 -0.46 10.66 -48.74
CA SER A 396 -1.74 10.07 -48.35
C SER A 396 -1.58 9.03 -47.21
N VAL A 397 -0.59 8.13 -47.33
CA VAL A 397 -0.28 7.14 -46.27
C VAL A 397 0.16 7.86 -45.01
N ALA A 398 1.02 8.85 -45.07
CA ALA A 398 1.43 9.64 -43.91
C ALA A 398 0.23 10.37 -43.26
N ALA A 399 -0.69 10.90 -44.06
CA ALA A 399 -1.90 11.54 -43.52
C ALA A 399 -2.80 10.56 -42.81
N VAL A 400 -3.00 9.34 -43.34
CA VAL A 400 -3.75 8.27 -42.68
C VAL A 400 -3.12 7.94 -41.32
N ILE A 401 -1.81 7.72 -41.28
CA ILE A 401 -1.11 7.36 -40.03
C ILE A 401 -1.22 8.49 -38.99
N CYS A 402 -1.00 9.75 -39.39
CA CYS A 402 -1.06 10.89 -38.48
C CYS A 402 -2.48 11.18 -37.99
N LEU A 403 -3.49 11.05 -38.87
CA LEU A 403 -4.91 11.21 -38.46
C LEU A 403 -5.35 10.11 -37.50
N THR A 404 -4.97 8.86 -37.81
CA THR A 404 -5.18 7.73 -36.89
C THR A 404 -4.57 8.01 -35.52
N LEU A 405 -3.33 8.47 -35.49
CA LEU A 405 -2.61 8.77 -34.25
C LEU A 405 -3.37 9.79 -33.39
N VAL A 406 -3.87 10.88 -33.98
CA VAL A 406 -4.66 11.89 -33.26
C VAL A 406 -5.92 11.29 -32.64
N VAL A 407 -6.68 10.53 -33.45
CA VAL A 407 -7.95 9.95 -32.97
C VAL A 407 -7.70 8.82 -31.96
N THR A 408 -6.63 8.05 -32.13
CA THR A 408 -6.20 7.03 -31.17
C THR A 408 -5.83 7.65 -29.83
N VAL A 409 -5.02 8.72 -29.81
CA VAL A 409 -4.67 9.43 -28.57
C VAL A 409 -5.90 9.96 -27.86
N PHE A 410 -6.85 10.51 -28.61
CA PHE A 410 -8.11 10.97 -28.07
C PHE A 410 -8.92 9.82 -27.42
N ALA A 411 -9.14 8.74 -28.16
CA ALA A 411 -9.87 7.57 -27.67
C ALA A 411 -9.19 6.92 -26.45
N ALA A 412 -7.86 6.78 -26.53
CA ALA A 412 -7.03 6.21 -25.46
C ALA A 412 -7.16 6.97 -24.14
N LYS A 413 -7.08 8.30 -24.18
CA LYS A 413 -7.21 9.13 -22.98
C LYS A 413 -8.61 9.10 -22.40
N VAL A 414 -9.65 9.08 -23.25
CA VAL A 414 -11.03 8.95 -22.78
C VAL A 414 -11.26 7.60 -22.13
N VAL A 415 -10.79 6.51 -22.74
CA VAL A 415 -10.89 5.15 -22.16
C VAL A 415 -10.10 5.06 -20.87
N GLY A 416 -8.83 5.53 -20.87
CA GLY A 416 -7.94 5.48 -19.73
C GLY A 416 -8.47 6.24 -18.51
N CYS A 417 -9.10 7.38 -18.68
CA CYS A 417 -9.65 8.12 -17.55
C CYS A 417 -11.03 7.61 -17.10
N THR A 418 -11.79 6.95 -17.97
CA THR A 418 -13.17 6.52 -17.68
C THR A 418 -13.22 5.17 -16.97
N LEU A 419 -12.39 4.21 -17.40
CA LEU A 419 -12.43 2.83 -16.88
C LEU A 419 -12.17 2.73 -15.37
N PRO A 420 -11.17 3.40 -14.76
CA PRO A 420 -10.95 3.34 -13.32
C PRO A 420 -12.13 3.90 -12.52
N LEU A 421 -12.72 5.00 -12.97
CA LEU A 421 -13.90 5.59 -12.32
C LEU A 421 -15.13 4.69 -12.38
N LEU A 422 -15.31 3.98 -13.51
CA LEU A 422 -16.37 3.00 -13.64
C LEU A 422 -16.13 1.78 -12.76
N ALA A 423 -14.85 1.32 -12.64
CA ALA A 423 -14.47 0.21 -11.77
C ALA A 423 -14.83 0.52 -10.31
N LYS A 424 -14.40 1.67 -9.78
CA LYS A 424 -14.75 2.12 -8.41
C LYS A 424 -16.28 2.15 -8.21
N LYS A 425 -17.02 2.66 -9.19
CA LYS A 425 -18.49 2.74 -9.09
C LYS A 425 -19.19 1.40 -8.97
N ILE A 426 -18.67 0.35 -9.61
CA ILE A 426 -19.26 -1.00 -9.57
C ILE A 426 -18.64 -1.88 -8.49
N GLY A 427 -17.77 -1.31 -7.63
CA GLY A 427 -17.14 -2.01 -6.52
C GLY A 427 -15.91 -2.85 -6.89
N PHE A 428 -15.29 -2.57 -8.05
CA PHE A 428 -14.01 -3.15 -8.41
C PHE A 428 -12.88 -2.17 -8.09
N ASP A 429 -11.74 -2.72 -7.69
CA ASP A 429 -10.54 -1.94 -7.47
C ASP A 429 -10.09 -1.22 -8.76
N PRO A 430 -9.96 0.13 -8.73
CA PRO A 430 -9.50 0.90 -9.88
C PRO A 430 -8.10 0.54 -10.35
N ALA A 431 -7.20 0.12 -9.47
CA ALA A 431 -5.81 -0.22 -9.78
C ALA A 431 -5.70 -1.37 -10.80
N VAL A 432 -6.65 -2.32 -10.76
CA VAL A 432 -6.74 -3.42 -11.72
C VAL A 432 -7.02 -2.92 -13.15
N MET A 433 -7.64 -1.76 -13.31
CA MET A 433 -7.92 -1.12 -14.61
C MET A 433 -6.73 -0.30 -15.12
N ALA A 434 -5.51 -0.63 -14.71
CA ALA A 434 -4.32 0.09 -15.09
C ALA A 434 -3.67 -0.42 -16.41
N SER A 435 -2.39 -0.22 -16.54
CA SER A 435 -1.64 -0.24 -17.79
C SER A 435 -1.90 -1.44 -18.73
N PRO A 436 -1.78 -2.71 -18.30
CA PRO A 436 -1.90 -3.83 -19.24
C PRO A 436 -3.32 -4.07 -19.76
N PHE A 437 -4.33 -3.79 -18.94
CA PHE A 437 -5.72 -3.90 -19.37
C PHE A 437 -6.09 -2.77 -20.35
N ILE A 438 -5.72 -1.54 -20.02
CA ILE A 438 -5.94 -0.36 -20.86
C ILE A 438 -5.25 -0.52 -22.21
N THR A 439 -3.99 -0.96 -22.25
CA THR A 439 -3.26 -1.16 -23.50
C THR A 439 -4.00 -2.13 -24.42
N THR A 440 -4.48 -3.25 -23.91
CA THR A 440 -5.22 -4.23 -24.71
C THR A 440 -6.51 -3.66 -25.30
N VAL A 441 -7.28 -2.91 -24.54
CA VAL A 441 -8.51 -2.26 -25.01
C VAL A 441 -8.17 -1.18 -26.06
N VAL A 442 -7.19 -0.36 -25.77
CA VAL A 442 -6.75 0.73 -26.66
C VAL A 442 -6.14 0.19 -27.95
N ASP A 443 -5.41 -0.92 -27.91
CA ASP A 443 -4.85 -1.57 -29.11
C ASP A 443 -5.95 -1.99 -30.07
N ALA A 444 -6.99 -2.64 -29.56
CA ALA A 444 -8.13 -3.02 -30.39
C ALA A 444 -8.82 -1.81 -31.02
N ILE A 445 -9.04 -0.75 -30.24
CA ILE A 445 -9.65 0.50 -30.72
C ILE A 445 -8.75 1.17 -31.76
N SER A 446 -7.45 1.26 -31.49
CA SER A 446 -6.45 1.88 -32.38
C SER A 446 -6.41 1.20 -33.75
N LEU A 447 -6.41 -0.13 -33.78
CA LEU A 447 -6.44 -0.91 -35.01
C LEU A 447 -7.75 -0.70 -35.79
N MET A 448 -8.87 -0.69 -35.09
CA MET A 448 -10.18 -0.43 -35.74
C MET A 448 -10.21 0.97 -36.39
N ILE A 449 -9.72 1.99 -35.68
CA ILE A 449 -9.60 3.36 -36.20
C ILE A 449 -8.68 3.37 -37.42
N TYR A 450 -7.51 2.74 -37.30
CA TYR A 450 -6.48 2.71 -38.33
C TYR A 450 -6.98 2.12 -39.64
N PHE A 451 -7.55 0.93 -39.57
CA PHE A 451 -8.03 0.24 -40.76
C PHE A 451 -9.26 0.92 -41.39
N ASN A 452 -10.15 1.48 -40.57
CA ASN A 452 -11.27 2.27 -41.11
C ASN A 452 -10.78 3.52 -41.85
N PHE A 453 -9.78 4.25 -41.31
CA PHE A 453 -9.21 5.38 -42.04
C PHE A 453 -8.41 4.96 -43.28
N ALA A 454 -7.69 3.86 -43.22
CA ALA A 454 -7.01 3.32 -44.39
C ALA A 454 -8.02 2.97 -45.49
N SER A 455 -9.10 2.26 -45.17
CA SER A 455 -10.18 1.91 -46.11
C SER A 455 -10.84 3.17 -46.70
N LEU A 456 -11.18 4.14 -45.84
CA LEU A 456 -11.90 5.33 -46.28
C LEU A 456 -11.05 6.26 -47.16
N LEU A 457 -9.76 6.49 -46.80
CA LEU A 457 -8.90 7.49 -47.42
C LEU A 457 -8.03 6.93 -48.53
N LEU A 458 -7.71 5.65 -48.53
CA LEU A 458 -6.93 4.98 -49.59
C LEU A 458 -7.81 4.18 -50.58
N GLY A 459 -9.10 4.04 -50.28
CA GLY A 459 -10.04 3.38 -51.19
C GLY A 459 -9.89 1.85 -51.24
N ILE A 460 -9.55 1.23 -50.13
CA ILE A 460 -9.27 -0.21 -50.02
C ILE A 460 -10.46 -0.93 -49.42
#